data_16b97d85e7d2a4a88ebcd3fb8baa323a
#
_entry.id   16b97d85e7d2a4a88ebcd3fb8baa323a
#
_cell.length_a   1.000
_cell.length_b   1.000
_cell.length_c   1.000
_cell.angle_alpha   90.00
_cell.angle_beta   90.00
_cell.angle_gamma   90.00
#
_symmetry.space_group_name_H-M   'P 1'
#
loop_
_entity.id
_entity.type
_entity.pdbx_description
1 polymer ?
#
loop_
_entity_poly.entity_id
_entity_poly.type
_entity_poly.pdbx_seq_one_letter_code
_entity_poly.pdbx_strand_id
1 'polypeptide(L)'
;SLLFSSLLFSSAAQAASEDSSRSPYYVQADLAYAAERITHDYPKPTDANNTSTVSDYFRNIRAHSIHPRVSVGYDFGGWRIAADYAGYRKWNDNKYSVNTKEVLRNNSTGTENWQELKTENQENGSFHAASSLGLSAIYDFKLNDKFDKFKPYIGARVAYGHVKHQVHSVETETTTVFSKPKGTTVPGIISEKPISKPPYHESNSISSLGLGVIAGVGFDITPKLTLDTGYRYHNWGRLENTRFKTHEVSLGMRYRF
;
A
#
# COMPACT_ATOMS: atom_id res chain seq x y z
N SER A 1 -12.23 -23.44 28.71
CA SER A 1 -12.00 -23.00 27.33
C SER A 1 -12.27 -24.05 26.25
N LEU A 2 -12.80 -25.22 26.62
CA LEU A 2 -13.14 -26.33 25.69
C LEU A 2 -14.62 -26.35 25.26
N LEU A 3 -15.46 -25.48 25.86
CA LEU A 3 -16.91 -25.46 25.54
C LEU A 3 -17.29 -24.55 24.36
N PHE A 4 -16.40 -23.67 23.90
CA PHE A 4 -16.65 -22.80 22.75
C PHE A 4 -16.39 -23.50 21.40
N SER A 5 -15.56 -24.53 21.37
CA SER A 5 -15.23 -25.26 20.15
C SER A 5 -16.32 -26.23 19.71
N SER A 6 -17.14 -26.71 20.65
CA SER A 6 -18.20 -27.70 20.32
C SER A 6 -19.47 -27.05 19.76
N LEU A 7 -19.73 -25.78 20.07
CA LEU A 7 -20.92 -25.07 19.56
C LEU A 7 -20.76 -24.62 18.10
N LEU A 8 -19.54 -24.36 17.63
CA LEU A 8 -19.28 -24.00 16.24
C LEU A 8 -19.35 -25.19 15.29
N PHE A 9 -19.00 -26.38 15.76
CA PHE A 9 -19.10 -27.62 14.93
C PHE A 9 -20.53 -28.17 14.83
N SER A 10 -21.37 -27.96 15.83
CA SER A 10 -22.75 -28.47 15.79
C SER A 10 -23.67 -27.62 14.89
N SER A 11 -23.45 -26.32 14.76
CA SER A 11 -24.22 -25.49 13.84
C SER A 11 -23.79 -25.65 12.38
N ALA A 12 -22.55 -26.05 12.11
CA ALA A 12 -22.07 -26.35 10.76
C ALA A 12 -22.66 -27.66 10.21
N ALA A 13 -22.92 -28.63 11.07
CA ALA A 13 -23.48 -29.92 10.65
C ALA A 13 -24.99 -29.82 10.30
N GLN A 14 -25.73 -28.88 10.88
CA GLN A 14 -27.16 -28.67 10.59
C GLN A 14 -27.42 -27.86 9.32
N ALA A 15 -26.50 -26.99 8.89
CA ALA A 15 -26.64 -26.23 7.66
C ALA A 15 -26.32 -27.05 6.39
N ALA A 16 -25.68 -28.20 6.54
CA ALA A 16 -25.30 -29.06 5.42
C ALA A 16 -26.43 -29.97 4.89
N SER A 17 -27.62 -29.94 5.48
CA SER A 17 -28.67 -30.90 5.15
C SER A 17 -29.71 -30.46 4.10
N GLU A 18 -29.66 -29.22 3.58
CA GLU A 18 -30.70 -28.70 2.70
C GLU A 18 -30.37 -28.66 1.19
N ASP A 19 -29.14 -28.89 0.75
CA ASP A 19 -28.82 -28.95 -0.69
C ASP A 19 -27.80 -30.06 -1.00
N SER A 20 -28.25 -31.31 -0.92
CA SER A 20 -27.41 -32.52 -1.06
C SER A 20 -26.82 -32.76 -2.47
N SER A 21 -27.01 -31.83 -3.42
CA SER A 21 -26.52 -31.97 -4.81
C SER A 21 -25.33 -31.07 -5.15
N ARG A 22 -24.91 -30.16 -4.27
CA ARG A 22 -23.83 -29.20 -4.55
C ARG A 22 -22.65 -29.42 -3.63
N SER A 23 -21.46 -29.49 -4.23
CA SER A 23 -20.24 -29.55 -3.44
C SER A 23 -20.07 -28.25 -2.64
N PRO A 24 -19.72 -28.32 -1.34
CA PRO A 24 -19.44 -27.11 -0.54
C PRO A 24 -18.12 -26.44 -0.92
N TYR A 25 -17.26 -27.12 -1.68
CA TYR A 25 -15.97 -26.58 -2.10
C TYR A 25 -16.11 -25.70 -3.34
N TYR A 26 -15.36 -24.62 -3.36
CA TYR A 26 -15.28 -23.74 -4.52
C TYR A 26 -13.86 -23.22 -4.75
N VAL A 27 -13.61 -22.81 -5.98
CA VAL A 27 -12.44 -22.05 -6.38
C VAL A 27 -12.90 -20.71 -6.94
N GLN A 28 -12.09 -19.69 -6.76
CA GLN A 28 -12.38 -18.34 -7.27
C GLN A 28 -11.11 -17.74 -7.84
N ALA A 29 -11.25 -17.08 -8.99
CA ALA A 29 -10.19 -16.32 -9.62
C ALA A 29 -10.69 -14.89 -9.83
N ASP A 30 -9.92 -13.93 -9.34
CA ASP A 30 -10.23 -12.50 -9.40
C ASP A 30 -9.12 -11.74 -10.08
N LEU A 31 -9.50 -10.67 -10.76
CA LEU A 31 -8.62 -9.58 -11.13
C LEU A 31 -8.93 -8.40 -10.21
N ALA A 32 -7.96 -7.97 -9.43
CA ALA A 32 -8.12 -6.90 -8.47
C ALA A 32 -7.39 -5.64 -8.93
N TYR A 33 -8.05 -4.50 -8.79
CA TYR A 33 -7.46 -3.17 -8.90
C TYR A 33 -7.25 -2.63 -7.49
N ALA A 34 -6.01 -2.41 -7.12
CA ALA A 34 -5.63 -1.89 -5.83
C ALA A 34 -5.22 -0.42 -5.92
N ALA A 35 -5.79 0.39 -5.03
CA ALA A 35 -5.32 1.72 -4.69
C ALA A 35 -4.61 1.64 -3.34
N GLU A 36 -3.33 1.91 -3.32
CA GLU A 36 -2.50 1.75 -2.15
C GLU A 36 -2.08 3.11 -1.63
N ARG A 37 -2.14 3.26 -0.32
CA ARG A 37 -1.73 4.47 0.37
C ARG A 37 -0.61 4.15 1.35
N ILE A 38 0.53 4.76 1.12
CA ILE A 38 1.70 4.70 1.98
C ILE A 38 1.83 6.07 2.62
N THR A 39 1.82 6.13 3.95
CA THR A 39 2.02 7.36 4.70
C THR A 39 3.31 7.26 5.48
N HIS A 40 4.28 8.13 5.18
CA HIS A 40 5.53 8.25 5.92
C HIS A 40 5.41 9.37 6.96
N ASP A 41 5.76 9.08 8.20
CA ASP A 41 5.86 10.07 9.26
C ASP A 41 7.30 10.64 9.26
N TYR A 42 7.56 11.65 8.42
CA TYR A 42 8.84 12.36 8.47
C TYR A 42 8.87 13.35 9.63
N PRO A 43 10.00 13.47 10.36
CA PRO A 43 10.16 14.50 11.37
C PRO A 43 10.05 15.88 10.72
N LYS A 44 9.32 16.79 11.38
CA LYS A 44 9.25 18.17 10.95
C LYS A 44 10.60 18.84 11.15
N PRO A 45 11.08 19.69 10.21
CA PRO A 45 12.30 20.47 10.43
C PRO A 45 12.12 21.33 11.67
N THR A 46 13.10 21.28 12.58
CA THR A 46 13.09 22.00 13.86
C THR A 46 13.65 23.42 13.75
N ASP A 47 14.23 23.79 12.62
CA ASP A 47 14.91 25.06 12.44
C ASP A 47 14.18 25.97 11.46
N ALA A 48 13.85 27.20 11.89
CA ALA A 48 13.16 28.20 11.08
C ALA A 48 13.96 28.66 9.84
N ASN A 49 15.27 28.45 9.81
CA ASN A 49 16.17 28.80 8.71
C ASN A 49 16.44 27.66 7.73
N ASN A 50 15.82 26.52 7.93
CA ASN A 50 15.99 25.34 7.09
C ASN A 50 14.79 25.19 6.17
N THR A 51 14.88 25.68 4.93
CA THR A 51 13.84 25.51 3.92
C THR A 51 13.92 24.09 3.34
N SER A 52 13.33 23.14 4.03
CA SER A 52 13.20 21.79 3.51
C SER A 52 11.97 21.70 2.63
N THR A 53 12.16 21.59 1.33
CA THR A 53 11.08 21.33 0.38
C THR A 53 10.88 19.83 0.22
N VAL A 54 10.50 19.15 1.29
CA VAL A 54 9.92 17.81 1.14
C VAL A 54 8.48 18.05 0.71
N SER A 55 8.18 17.81 -0.55
CA SER A 55 6.82 18.01 -1.05
C SER A 55 5.86 17.06 -0.31
N ASP A 56 4.61 17.49 -0.10
CA ASP A 56 3.54 16.66 0.49
C ASP A 56 3.30 15.36 -0.29
N TYR A 57 3.76 15.29 -1.53
CA TYR A 57 3.80 14.11 -2.38
C TYR A 57 4.56 12.95 -1.71
N PHE A 58 5.64 13.21 -0.99
CA PHE A 58 6.43 12.17 -0.31
C PHE A 58 5.84 11.71 1.02
N ARG A 59 4.91 12.46 1.60
CA ARG A 59 4.20 12.03 2.81
C ARG A 59 3.10 11.02 2.54
N ASN A 60 2.47 11.11 1.36
CA ASN A 60 1.35 10.28 0.98
C ASN A 60 1.56 9.75 -0.44
N ILE A 61 2.25 8.63 -0.55
CA ILE A 61 2.42 7.95 -1.83
C ILE A 61 1.12 7.19 -2.12
N ARG A 62 0.58 7.44 -3.30
CA ARG A 62 -0.55 6.69 -3.84
C ARG A 62 -0.07 5.92 -5.05
N ALA A 63 -0.23 4.63 -5.01
CA ALA A 63 0.07 3.78 -6.14
C ALA A 63 -1.15 2.95 -6.52
N HIS A 64 -1.20 2.54 -7.77
CA HIS A 64 -2.28 1.75 -8.31
C HIS A 64 -1.71 0.52 -8.99
N SER A 65 -2.27 -0.64 -8.71
CA SER A 65 -1.84 -1.89 -9.33
C SER A 65 -3.03 -2.75 -9.73
N ILE A 66 -2.85 -3.52 -10.79
CA ILE A 66 -3.76 -4.60 -11.17
C ILE A 66 -3.04 -5.90 -10.90
N HIS A 67 -3.66 -6.80 -10.13
CA HIS A 67 -3.06 -8.06 -9.77
C HIS A 67 -4.08 -9.21 -9.77
N PRO A 68 -3.65 -10.42 -10.16
CA PRO A 68 -4.47 -11.61 -10.05
C PRO A 68 -4.53 -12.11 -8.61
N ARG A 69 -5.67 -12.71 -8.26
CA ARG A 69 -5.89 -13.42 -7.01
C ARG A 69 -6.58 -14.74 -7.30
N VAL A 70 -6.17 -15.77 -6.60
CA VAL A 70 -6.84 -17.06 -6.60
C VAL A 70 -7.23 -17.42 -5.18
N SER A 71 -8.40 -18.03 -5.04
CA SER A 71 -8.94 -18.43 -3.74
C SER A 71 -9.53 -19.83 -3.82
N VAL A 72 -9.42 -20.55 -2.73
CA VAL A 72 -10.11 -21.80 -2.49
C VAL A 72 -10.94 -21.67 -1.23
N GLY A 73 -12.14 -22.22 -1.21
CA GLY A 73 -12.99 -22.03 -0.05
C GLY A 73 -14.00 -23.13 0.16
N TYR A 74 -14.63 -23.06 1.31
CA TYR A 74 -15.70 -23.95 1.77
C TYR A 74 -16.92 -23.12 2.15
N ASP A 75 -18.08 -23.51 1.64
CA ASP A 75 -19.37 -22.86 1.85
C ASP A 75 -20.23 -23.70 2.79
N PHE A 76 -20.57 -23.15 3.94
CA PHE A 76 -21.42 -23.76 4.96
C PHE A 76 -22.91 -23.43 4.76
N GLY A 77 -23.29 -22.83 3.62
CA GLY A 77 -24.69 -22.47 3.33
C GLY A 77 -25.12 -21.06 3.75
N GLY A 78 -24.27 -20.29 4.37
CA GLY A 78 -24.52 -18.90 4.78
C GLY A 78 -23.23 -18.24 5.25
N TRP A 79 -22.26 -19.08 5.61
CA TRP A 79 -20.90 -18.68 5.94
C TRP A 79 -19.93 -19.37 4.99
N ARG A 80 -18.90 -18.66 4.58
CA ARG A 80 -17.80 -19.20 3.79
C ARG A 80 -16.48 -18.95 4.48
N ILE A 81 -15.57 -19.90 4.41
CA ILE A 81 -14.17 -19.71 4.73
C ILE A 81 -13.38 -19.84 3.44
N ALA A 82 -12.48 -18.91 3.19
CA ALA A 82 -11.64 -18.90 2.01
C ALA A 82 -10.19 -18.62 2.36
N ALA A 83 -9.31 -19.39 1.74
CA ALA A 83 -7.89 -19.07 1.67
C ALA A 83 -7.58 -18.44 0.30
N ASP A 84 -6.86 -17.34 0.27
CA ASP A 84 -6.53 -16.64 -0.96
C ASP A 84 -5.03 -16.34 -1.07
N TYR A 85 -4.56 -16.30 -2.30
CA TYR A 85 -3.22 -15.89 -2.66
C TYR A 85 -3.29 -14.81 -3.73
N ALA A 86 -2.58 -13.71 -3.53
CA ALA A 86 -2.45 -12.62 -4.48
C ALA A 86 -0.98 -12.33 -4.77
N GLY A 87 -0.65 -12.19 -6.06
CA GLY A 87 0.66 -11.77 -6.53
C GLY A 87 0.60 -10.32 -7.00
N TYR A 88 1.35 -9.44 -6.36
CA TYR A 88 1.33 -8.01 -6.67
C TYR A 88 2.38 -7.64 -7.70
N ARG A 89 2.13 -6.57 -8.45
CA ARG A 89 3.05 -6.05 -9.44
C ARG A 89 4.10 -5.16 -8.78
N LYS A 90 5.32 -5.20 -9.29
CA LYS A 90 6.43 -4.35 -8.84
C LYS A 90 6.12 -2.88 -9.12
N TRP A 91 6.37 -2.01 -8.13
CA TRP A 91 6.28 -0.55 -8.28
C TRP A 91 7.65 0.08 -8.20
N ASN A 92 7.83 1.13 -8.97
CA ASN A 92 8.99 2.00 -8.85
C ASN A 92 8.51 3.30 -8.20
N ASP A 93 9.18 3.70 -7.14
CA ASP A 93 8.97 4.96 -6.46
C ASP A 93 10.26 5.78 -6.54
N ASN A 94 10.17 6.92 -7.22
CA ASN A 94 11.30 7.82 -7.37
C ASN A 94 11.03 9.05 -6.52
N LYS A 95 11.91 9.32 -5.57
CA LYS A 95 11.85 10.49 -4.70
C LYS A 95 12.98 11.43 -5.05
N TYR A 96 12.66 12.70 -5.12
CA TYR A 96 13.63 13.76 -5.29
C TYR A 96 13.38 14.83 -4.24
N SER A 97 14.40 15.15 -3.46
CA SER A 97 14.34 16.21 -2.45
C SER A 97 15.49 17.18 -2.64
N VAL A 98 15.19 18.45 -2.50
CA VAL A 98 16.17 19.53 -2.51
C VAL A 98 16.05 20.30 -1.21
N ASN A 99 17.17 20.47 -0.54
CA ASN A 99 17.27 21.28 0.65
C ASN A 99 18.32 22.36 0.41
N THR A 100 17.97 23.62 0.63
CA THR A 100 18.88 24.75 0.49
C THR A 100 18.99 25.47 1.83
N LYS A 101 20.22 25.62 2.33
CA LYS A 101 20.52 26.26 3.59
C LYS A 101 21.58 27.34 3.36
N GLU A 102 21.32 28.56 3.85
CA GLU A 102 22.36 29.57 3.96
C GLU A 102 23.29 29.24 5.14
N VAL A 103 24.58 29.07 4.83
CA VAL A 103 25.58 28.62 5.82
C VAL A 103 26.32 29.79 6.42
N LEU A 104 26.68 30.76 5.59
CA LEU A 104 27.45 31.93 5.98
C LEU A 104 26.94 33.18 5.26
N ARG A 105 26.85 34.28 5.99
CA ARG A 105 26.60 35.58 5.41
C ARG A 105 27.61 36.58 5.97
N ASN A 106 28.29 37.28 5.08
CA ASN A 106 29.24 38.32 5.44
C ASN A 106 28.90 39.61 4.67
N ASN A 107 28.58 40.66 5.41
CA ASN A 107 28.24 41.96 4.86
C ASN A 107 29.41 42.88 5.08
N SER A 108 30.16 43.15 4.03
CA SER A 108 31.22 44.18 4.05
C SER A 108 30.71 45.52 3.48
N THR A 109 31.51 46.56 3.65
CA THR A 109 31.16 47.89 3.13
C THR A 109 31.11 47.86 1.59
N GLY A 110 29.89 47.86 1.03
CA GLY A 110 29.66 47.87 -0.43
C GLY A 110 29.30 46.53 -1.07
N THR A 111 29.47 45.39 -0.40
CA THR A 111 29.18 44.07 -0.97
C THR A 111 28.59 43.12 0.08
N GLU A 112 27.57 42.38 -0.32
CA GLU A 112 27.00 41.31 0.47
C GLU A 112 27.47 39.97 -0.14
N ASN A 113 28.15 39.16 0.66
CA ASN A 113 28.56 37.79 0.28
C ASN A 113 27.86 36.80 1.17
N TRP A 114 27.34 35.74 0.56
CA TRP A 114 26.76 34.60 1.31
C TRP A 114 27.05 33.27 0.63
N GLN A 115 26.99 32.26 1.42
CA GLN A 115 27.22 30.88 1.00
C GLN A 115 25.96 30.06 1.22
N GLU A 116 25.51 29.41 0.18
CA GLU A 116 24.37 28.47 0.22
C GLU A 116 24.88 27.07 0.03
N LEU A 117 24.39 26.16 0.88
CA LEU A 117 24.55 24.72 0.73
C LEU A 117 23.24 24.14 0.20
N LYS A 118 23.27 23.63 -1.02
CA LYS A 118 22.17 22.92 -1.65
C LYS A 118 22.44 21.42 -1.55
N THR A 119 21.58 20.69 -0.88
CA THR A 119 21.61 19.23 -0.81
C THR A 119 20.50 18.67 -1.68
N GLU A 120 20.87 17.94 -2.72
CA GLU A 120 19.97 17.23 -3.62
C GLU A 120 20.04 15.75 -3.29
N ASN A 121 18.93 15.16 -2.95
CA ASN A 121 18.82 13.72 -2.71
C ASN A 121 17.84 13.12 -3.71
N GLN A 122 18.35 12.24 -4.56
CA GLN A 122 17.57 11.45 -5.49
C GLN A 122 17.52 10.01 -4.98
N GLU A 123 16.34 9.58 -4.58
CA GLU A 123 16.09 8.24 -4.11
C GLU A 123 15.22 7.51 -5.14
N ASN A 124 15.77 6.46 -5.72
CA ASN A 124 15.05 5.57 -6.60
C ASN A 124 14.72 4.30 -5.81
N GLY A 125 13.46 4.18 -5.41
CA GLY A 125 12.95 3.04 -4.68
C GLY A 125 12.16 2.11 -5.59
N SER A 126 12.31 0.81 -5.43
CA SER A 126 11.30 -0.14 -5.85
C SER A 126 10.66 -0.74 -4.60
N PHE A 127 9.40 -0.42 -4.42
CA PHE A 127 8.58 -1.01 -3.39
C PHE A 127 7.62 -1.97 -4.07
N HIS A 128 7.64 -3.23 -3.71
CA HIS A 128 6.66 -4.17 -4.22
C HIS A 128 6.21 -5.13 -3.13
N ALA A 129 4.92 -5.17 -2.92
CA ALA A 129 4.31 -6.31 -2.30
C ALA A 129 4.54 -7.49 -3.25
N ALA A 130 5.34 -8.46 -2.84
CA ALA A 130 5.62 -9.60 -3.69
C ALA A 130 4.40 -10.54 -3.72
N SER A 131 3.78 -10.76 -2.56
CA SER A 131 2.62 -11.64 -2.43
C SER A 131 1.89 -11.43 -1.11
N SER A 132 0.63 -11.84 -1.07
CA SER A 132 -0.10 -12.01 0.18
C SER A 132 -0.82 -13.36 0.22
N LEU A 133 -0.78 -13.99 1.38
CA LEU A 133 -1.57 -15.17 1.70
C LEU A 133 -2.61 -14.75 2.74
N GLY A 134 -3.89 -14.98 2.45
CA GLY A 134 -4.98 -14.55 3.32
C GLY A 134 -5.94 -15.66 3.69
N LEU A 135 -6.58 -15.48 4.84
CA LEU A 135 -7.69 -16.29 5.30
C LEU A 135 -8.87 -15.39 5.60
N SER A 136 -10.03 -15.72 5.05
CA SER A 136 -11.24 -14.90 5.14
C SER A 136 -12.41 -15.72 5.71
N ALA A 137 -13.20 -15.07 6.58
CA ALA A 137 -14.51 -15.53 6.98
C ALA A 137 -15.55 -14.57 6.39
N ILE A 138 -16.51 -15.11 5.63
CA ILE A 138 -17.45 -14.35 4.80
C ILE A 138 -18.86 -14.80 5.14
N TYR A 139 -19.77 -13.85 5.32
CA TYR A 139 -21.19 -14.09 5.51
C TYR A 139 -21.96 -13.66 4.27
N ASP A 140 -22.75 -14.58 3.68
CA ASP A 140 -23.61 -14.35 2.54
C ASP A 140 -25.05 -14.04 3.01
N PHE A 141 -25.57 -12.90 2.61
CA PHE A 141 -26.95 -12.53 2.91
C PHE A 141 -27.92 -13.22 1.95
N LYS A 142 -28.92 -13.88 2.48
CA LYS A 142 -30.03 -14.41 1.70
C LYS A 142 -31.03 -13.29 1.42
N LEU A 143 -31.26 -12.99 0.16
CA LEU A 143 -32.31 -12.07 -0.27
C LEU A 143 -33.61 -12.85 -0.55
N ASN A 144 -34.72 -12.12 -0.76
CA ASN A 144 -36.02 -12.70 -1.11
C ASN A 144 -35.93 -13.41 -2.46
N ASP A 145 -36.85 -14.35 -2.73
CA ASP A 145 -36.88 -15.21 -3.92
C ASP A 145 -36.81 -14.48 -5.27
N LYS A 146 -37.23 -13.20 -5.33
CA LYS A 146 -37.08 -12.36 -6.53
C LYS A 146 -35.64 -12.00 -6.87
N PHE A 147 -34.73 -12.06 -5.89
CA PHE A 147 -33.31 -11.65 -6.00
C PHE A 147 -32.37 -12.77 -5.57
N ASP A 148 -32.80 -14.02 -5.67
CA ASP A 148 -32.06 -15.21 -5.25
C ASP A 148 -30.68 -15.36 -5.92
N LYS A 149 -30.55 -14.83 -7.15
CA LYS A 149 -29.28 -14.80 -7.91
C LYS A 149 -28.26 -13.81 -7.37
N PHE A 150 -28.71 -12.78 -6.62
CA PHE A 150 -27.83 -11.80 -6.02
C PHE A 150 -27.49 -12.22 -4.59
N LYS A 151 -26.21 -12.36 -4.31
CA LYS A 151 -25.69 -12.77 -3.01
C LYS A 151 -24.73 -11.72 -2.47
N PRO A 152 -25.27 -10.66 -1.83
CA PRO A 152 -24.42 -9.71 -1.15
C PRO A 152 -23.71 -10.40 0.02
N TYR A 153 -22.49 -9.96 0.29
CA TYR A 153 -21.71 -10.56 1.37
C TYR A 153 -20.84 -9.51 2.07
N ILE A 154 -20.48 -9.84 3.30
CA ILE A 154 -19.50 -9.12 4.10
C ILE A 154 -18.58 -10.12 4.77
N GLY A 155 -17.33 -9.73 5.01
CA GLY A 155 -16.38 -10.62 5.66
C GLY A 155 -15.22 -9.90 6.30
N ALA A 156 -14.49 -10.67 7.10
CA ALA A 156 -13.22 -10.27 7.69
C ALA A 156 -12.09 -11.12 7.11
N ARG A 157 -10.92 -10.54 7.00
CA ARG A 157 -9.73 -11.19 6.43
C ARG A 157 -8.51 -10.93 7.30
N VAL A 158 -7.74 -11.98 7.53
CA VAL A 158 -6.38 -11.90 8.06
C VAL A 158 -5.44 -12.29 6.93
N ALA A 159 -4.40 -11.51 6.68
CA ALA A 159 -3.45 -11.85 5.63
C ALA A 159 -2.01 -11.57 6.05
N TYR A 160 -1.14 -12.45 5.59
CA TYR A 160 0.30 -12.33 5.69
C TYR A 160 0.84 -11.80 4.37
N GLY A 161 1.41 -10.60 4.39
CA GLY A 161 1.98 -9.95 3.22
C GLY A 161 3.50 -9.96 3.28
N HIS A 162 4.15 -10.26 2.15
CA HIS A 162 5.58 -10.13 1.97
C HIS A 162 5.88 -8.95 1.06
N VAL A 163 6.61 -7.97 1.60
CA VAL A 163 6.96 -6.73 0.91
C VAL A 163 8.47 -6.67 0.75
N LYS A 164 8.94 -6.40 -0.46
CA LYS A 164 10.35 -6.12 -0.75
C LYS A 164 10.53 -4.64 -1.04
N HIS A 165 11.49 -4.05 -0.37
CA HIS A 165 11.88 -2.66 -0.54
C HIS A 165 13.34 -2.60 -0.96
N GLN A 166 13.60 -1.93 -2.08
CA GLN A 166 14.96 -1.64 -2.55
C GLN A 166 15.07 -0.14 -2.74
N VAL A 167 16.08 0.45 -2.14
CA VAL A 167 16.37 1.88 -2.24
C VAL A 167 17.76 2.05 -2.82
N HIS A 168 17.85 2.89 -3.83
CA HIS A 168 19.09 3.42 -4.35
C HIS A 168 19.05 4.93 -4.19
N SER A 169 19.92 5.47 -3.34
CA SER A 169 19.97 6.90 -3.04
C SER A 169 21.30 7.49 -3.52
N VAL A 170 21.19 8.63 -4.21
CA VAL A 170 22.33 9.46 -4.60
C VAL A 170 22.15 10.83 -4.00
N GLU A 171 23.12 11.25 -3.20
CA GLU A 171 23.13 12.58 -2.58
C GLU A 171 24.23 13.44 -3.17
N THR A 172 23.88 14.64 -3.61
CA THR A 172 24.82 15.63 -4.13
C THR A 172 24.68 16.91 -3.29
N GLU A 173 25.78 17.34 -2.69
CA GLU A 173 25.88 18.60 -1.99
C GLU A 173 26.56 19.63 -2.92
N THR A 174 25.93 20.76 -3.16
CA THR A 174 26.49 21.87 -3.94
C THR A 174 26.63 23.08 -3.05
N THR A 175 27.87 23.52 -2.87
CA THR A 175 28.15 24.76 -2.17
C THR A 175 28.30 25.89 -3.19
N THR A 176 27.45 26.91 -3.11
CA THR A 176 27.50 28.07 -3.99
C THR A 176 27.81 29.32 -3.18
N VAL A 177 28.81 30.05 -3.62
CA VAL A 177 29.18 31.34 -3.03
C VAL A 177 28.63 32.45 -3.92
N PHE A 178 27.82 33.31 -3.34
CA PHE A 178 27.23 34.46 -4.00
C PHE A 178 27.88 35.76 -3.56
N SER A 179 27.93 36.71 -4.47
CA SER A 179 28.30 38.10 -4.17
C SER A 179 27.32 39.05 -4.83
N LYS A 180 26.91 40.05 -4.06
CA LYS A 180 25.98 41.08 -4.52
C LYS A 180 26.49 42.46 -4.10
N PRO A 181 26.87 43.36 -5.04
CA PRO A 181 27.14 44.75 -4.72
C PRO A 181 25.90 45.42 -4.15
N LYS A 182 26.07 46.26 -3.12
CA LYS A 182 24.97 47.05 -2.57
C LYS A 182 24.34 47.93 -3.65
N GLY A 183 22.99 47.85 -3.76
CA GLY A 183 22.25 48.61 -4.78
C GLY A 183 21.92 47.81 -6.06
N THR A 184 22.42 46.60 -6.22
CA THR A 184 22.03 45.69 -7.31
C THR A 184 20.96 44.68 -6.86
N THR A 185 20.11 44.26 -7.78
CA THR A 185 19.04 43.29 -7.49
C THR A 185 19.46 41.85 -7.78
N VAL A 186 20.46 41.62 -8.63
CA VAL A 186 20.88 40.30 -9.10
C VAL A 186 22.23 39.94 -8.46
N PRO A 187 22.30 38.80 -7.73
CA PRO A 187 23.57 38.30 -7.22
C PRO A 187 24.41 37.64 -8.33
N GLY A 188 25.73 37.79 -8.24
CA GLY A 188 26.68 37.06 -9.04
C GLY A 188 27.14 35.79 -8.30
N ILE A 189 27.35 34.71 -9.02
CA ILE A 189 27.96 33.47 -8.49
C ILE A 189 29.47 33.64 -8.60
N ILE A 190 30.17 33.53 -7.46
CA ILE A 190 31.63 33.57 -7.42
C ILE A 190 32.22 32.16 -7.60
N SER A 191 31.60 31.17 -6.96
CA SER A 191 32.08 29.79 -6.94
C SER A 191 30.93 28.83 -6.74
N GLU A 192 31.00 27.74 -7.45
CA GLU A 192 30.06 26.62 -7.29
C GLU A 192 30.87 25.33 -7.23
N LYS A 193 30.70 24.55 -6.16
CA LYS A 193 31.43 23.30 -5.94
C LYS A 193 30.47 22.19 -5.60
N PRO A 194 30.17 21.31 -6.56
CA PRO A 194 29.41 20.10 -6.30
C PRO A 194 30.29 19.02 -5.70
N ILE A 195 29.76 18.29 -4.72
CA ILE A 195 30.38 17.10 -4.10
C ILE A 195 29.32 16.01 -4.10
N SER A 196 29.55 14.96 -4.85
CA SER A 196 28.68 13.78 -4.85
C SER A 196 29.15 12.81 -3.77
N LYS A 197 28.24 12.37 -2.92
CA LYS A 197 28.49 11.32 -1.93
C LYS A 197 28.41 9.94 -2.61
N PRO A 198 29.07 8.92 -2.06
CA PRO A 198 28.95 7.56 -2.58
C PRO A 198 27.47 7.13 -2.61
N PRO A 199 27.01 6.45 -3.66
CA PRO A 199 25.65 5.98 -3.76
C PRO A 199 25.35 4.97 -2.65
N TYR A 200 24.20 5.12 -2.01
CA TYR A 200 23.69 4.22 -1.00
C TYR A 200 22.73 3.22 -1.63
N HIS A 201 22.92 1.96 -1.31
CA HIS A 201 22.04 0.89 -1.77
C HIS A 201 21.56 0.06 -0.58
N GLU A 202 20.27 -0.04 -0.41
CA GLU A 202 19.64 -0.85 0.63
C GLU A 202 18.57 -1.77 0.01
N SER A 203 18.54 -3.01 0.47
CA SER A 203 17.52 -3.98 0.08
C SER A 203 16.99 -4.67 1.32
N ASN A 204 15.74 -4.40 1.66
CA ASN A 204 15.05 -4.96 2.81
C ASN A 204 13.83 -5.75 2.37
N SER A 205 13.53 -6.82 3.08
CA SER A 205 12.27 -7.55 2.95
C SER A 205 11.55 -7.55 4.29
N ILE A 206 10.28 -7.19 4.27
CA ILE A 206 9.45 -7.09 5.46
C ILE A 206 8.22 -7.97 5.26
N SER A 207 7.91 -8.74 6.29
CA SER A 207 6.69 -9.54 6.32
C SER A 207 5.77 -9.01 7.41
N SER A 208 4.51 -8.79 7.06
CA SER A 208 3.53 -8.21 7.98
C SER A 208 2.23 -8.99 7.97
N LEU A 209 1.65 -9.12 9.14
CA LEU A 209 0.29 -9.62 9.32
C LEU A 209 -0.65 -8.43 9.33
N GLY A 210 -1.65 -8.44 8.44
CA GLY A 210 -2.64 -7.38 8.33
C GLY A 210 -4.06 -7.89 8.56
N LEU A 211 -4.94 -6.96 8.89
CA LEU A 211 -6.37 -7.20 9.08
C LEU A 211 -7.15 -6.42 8.02
N GLY A 212 -8.20 -7.03 7.50
CA GLY A 212 -9.03 -6.44 6.47
C GLY A 212 -10.50 -6.76 6.60
N VAL A 213 -11.30 -5.99 5.89
CA VAL A 213 -12.72 -6.22 5.69
C VAL A 213 -13.02 -6.38 4.22
N ILE A 214 -14.01 -7.19 3.92
CA ILE A 214 -14.44 -7.52 2.55
C ILE A 214 -15.95 -7.25 2.49
N ALA A 215 -16.41 -6.67 1.40
CA ALA A 215 -17.81 -6.55 1.07
C ALA A 215 -18.00 -6.70 -0.43
N GLY A 216 -19.08 -7.33 -0.87
CA GLY A 216 -19.30 -7.51 -2.29
C GLY A 216 -20.65 -8.12 -2.61
N VAL A 217 -20.80 -8.45 -3.89
CA VAL A 217 -22.00 -9.09 -4.43
C VAL A 217 -21.59 -10.18 -5.40
N GLY A 218 -22.07 -11.39 -5.17
CA GLY A 218 -22.07 -12.48 -6.14
C GLY A 218 -23.33 -12.48 -6.97
N PHE A 219 -23.23 -12.78 -8.26
CA PHE A 219 -24.33 -13.01 -9.16
C PHE A 219 -24.25 -14.41 -9.75
N ASP A 220 -25.21 -15.28 -9.44
CA ASP A 220 -25.23 -16.65 -9.93
C ASP A 220 -25.65 -16.69 -11.39
N ILE A 221 -24.68 -16.95 -12.28
CA ILE A 221 -24.90 -17.14 -13.72
C ILE A 221 -25.50 -18.53 -13.95
N THR A 222 -24.93 -19.53 -13.29
CA THR A 222 -25.41 -20.91 -13.26
C THR A 222 -25.37 -21.42 -11.82
N PRO A 223 -25.99 -22.59 -11.53
CA PRO A 223 -25.90 -23.19 -10.18
C PRO A 223 -24.47 -23.41 -9.68
N LYS A 224 -23.49 -23.50 -10.59
CA LYS A 224 -22.07 -23.75 -10.27
C LYS A 224 -21.17 -22.56 -10.50
N LEU A 225 -21.62 -21.54 -11.24
CA LEU A 225 -20.79 -20.39 -11.64
C LEU A 225 -21.40 -19.09 -11.15
N THR A 226 -20.66 -18.37 -10.33
CA THR A 226 -21.03 -17.06 -9.79
C THR A 226 -20.04 -16.00 -10.30
N LEU A 227 -20.54 -14.91 -10.87
CA LEU A 227 -19.77 -13.70 -11.10
C LEU A 227 -19.67 -12.96 -9.77
N ASP A 228 -18.47 -12.57 -9.36
CA ASP A 228 -18.20 -11.96 -8.07
C ASP A 228 -17.57 -10.58 -8.26
N THR A 229 -18.12 -9.58 -7.61
CA THR A 229 -17.52 -8.26 -7.53
C THR A 229 -17.42 -7.84 -6.07
N GLY A 230 -16.27 -7.34 -5.67
CA GLY A 230 -16.03 -7.05 -4.28
C GLY A 230 -15.11 -5.85 -4.06
N TYR A 231 -15.28 -5.29 -2.88
CA TYR A 231 -14.39 -4.30 -2.32
C TYR A 231 -13.69 -4.89 -1.10
N ARG A 232 -12.39 -4.62 -1.00
CA ARG A 232 -11.56 -5.07 0.10
C ARG A 232 -10.74 -3.91 0.64
N TYR A 233 -10.84 -3.68 1.92
CA TYR A 233 -9.95 -2.80 2.66
C TYR A 233 -9.00 -3.65 3.50
N HIS A 234 -7.72 -3.35 3.47
CA HIS A 234 -6.72 -4.04 4.26
C HIS A 234 -5.77 -3.06 4.92
N ASN A 235 -5.56 -3.25 6.22
CA ASN A 235 -4.60 -2.50 7.01
C ASN A 235 -3.45 -3.45 7.39
N TRP A 236 -2.30 -3.21 6.81
CA TRP A 236 -1.09 -4.01 7.01
C TRP A 236 -0.29 -3.63 8.26
N GLY A 237 -0.82 -2.68 9.06
CA GLY A 237 -0.16 -2.21 10.26
C GLY A 237 0.86 -1.11 10.00
N ARG A 238 1.77 -0.98 10.95
CA ARG A 238 2.84 0.01 10.94
C ARG A 238 4.17 -0.74 10.81
N LEU A 239 4.90 -0.43 9.76
CA LEU A 239 6.23 -0.93 9.49
C LEU A 239 7.18 0.24 9.73
N GLU A 240 7.93 0.21 10.84
CA GLU A 240 8.75 1.34 11.30
C GLU A 240 7.93 2.65 11.38
N ASN A 241 8.28 3.66 10.56
CA ASN A 241 7.56 4.94 10.48
C ASN A 241 6.55 4.99 9.33
N THR A 242 6.19 3.85 8.74
CA THR A 242 5.34 3.78 7.55
C THR A 242 4.05 3.04 7.83
N ARG A 243 2.91 3.65 7.53
CA ARG A 243 1.59 3.00 7.56
C ARG A 243 1.20 2.58 6.17
N PHE A 244 0.83 1.31 6.03
CA PHE A 244 0.43 0.75 4.76
C PHE A 244 -1.03 0.31 4.79
N LYS A 245 -1.82 0.81 3.85
CA LYS A 245 -3.25 0.49 3.68
C LYS A 245 -3.54 0.27 2.21
N THR A 246 -4.36 -0.73 1.92
CA THR A 246 -4.80 -1.04 0.57
C THR A 246 -6.32 -0.99 0.47
N HIS A 247 -6.79 -0.44 -0.63
CA HIS A 247 -8.18 -0.44 -1.06
C HIS A 247 -8.24 -1.16 -2.40
N GLU A 248 -8.99 -2.22 -2.50
CA GLU A 248 -9.06 -3.05 -3.70
C GLU A 248 -10.50 -3.19 -4.16
N VAL A 249 -10.70 -3.07 -5.46
CA VAL A 249 -11.93 -3.48 -6.14
C VAL A 249 -11.58 -4.68 -7.00
N SER A 250 -12.36 -5.74 -6.92
CA SER A 250 -12.12 -6.97 -7.66
C SER A 250 -13.34 -7.38 -8.48
N LEU A 251 -13.05 -8.00 -9.61
CA LEU A 251 -14.02 -8.71 -10.44
C LEU A 251 -13.46 -10.10 -10.70
N GLY A 252 -14.29 -11.12 -10.49
CA GLY A 252 -13.85 -12.48 -10.66
C GLY A 252 -14.97 -13.47 -10.87
N MET A 253 -14.59 -14.71 -10.98
CA MET A 253 -15.51 -15.85 -11.15
C MET A 253 -15.24 -16.89 -10.07
N ARG A 254 -16.31 -17.36 -9.45
CA ARG A 254 -16.31 -18.41 -8.47
C ARG A 254 -17.00 -19.64 -9.05
N TYR A 255 -16.30 -20.76 -9.05
CA TYR A 255 -16.81 -22.04 -9.52
C TYR A 255 -16.97 -22.99 -8.33
N ARG A 256 -18.16 -23.58 -8.23
CA ARG A 256 -18.53 -24.59 -7.22
C ARG A 256 -18.57 -25.98 -7.88
N PHE A 257 -17.96 -26.96 -7.26
CA PHE A 257 -17.82 -28.30 -7.81
C PHE A 257 -19.11 -29.11 -7.72
#